data_80cc74e36188ea06cfe3a4fb089e3168
#
_entry.id   80cc74e36188ea06cfe3a4fb089e3168
#
_cell.length_a   1.000
_cell.length_b   1.000
_cell.length_c   1.000
_cell.angle_alpha   90.00
_cell.angle_beta   90.00
_cell.angle_gamma   90.00
#
_symmetry.space_group_name_H-M   'P 1'
#
loop_
_entity.id
_entity.type
_entity.pdbx_description
1 polymer ?
#
loop_
_entity_poly.entity_id
_entity_poly.type
_entity_poly.pdbx_seq_one_letter_code
_entity_poly.pdbx_strand_id
1 'polypeptide(L)'
;VGPKHSKFSISILFIIPLLILASLTVPYFTTIQNGTDIYLQSETITEQDANENYVMLRYDVEKVPKERMTPSLVTALKKPDEIGQTRVFGVLEQKDGVTELVSLTDKKPAGGVYLMGWLAQTTDREYRQNDHYIVNFGLDRVYVPEFGHRVAADSVQNSTMTAHFKVLDGNSILREFQTN
;
A
#
# COMPACT_ATOMS: atom_id res chain seq x y z
N VAL A 1 14.05 -21.97 -53.06
CA VAL A 1 14.44 -21.89 -51.67
C VAL A 1 13.44 -20.98 -50.97
N GLY A 2 12.47 -21.56 -50.26
CA GLY A 2 11.40 -20.83 -49.59
C GLY A 2 11.82 -20.45 -48.15
N PRO A 3 11.35 -19.32 -47.60
CA PRO A 3 11.79 -18.81 -46.28
C PRO A 3 11.21 -19.70 -45.16
N LYS A 4 12.05 -20.52 -44.53
CA LYS A 4 11.71 -21.32 -43.35
C LYS A 4 11.60 -20.50 -42.05
N HIS A 5 11.73 -19.18 -42.11
CA HIS A 5 11.82 -18.32 -40.91
C HIS A 5 10.50 -17.80 -40.32
N SER A 6 9.36 -18.02 -41.01
CA SER A 6 8.10 -17.35 -40.62
C SER A 6 7.41 -17.93 -39.39
N LYS A 7 7.51 -19.24 -39.12
CA LYS A 7 6.80 -19.88 -38.00
C LYS A 7 7.43 -19.57 -36.64
N PHE A 8 8.75 -19.45 -36.56
CA PHE A 8 9.47 -19.16 -35.31
C PHE A 8 9.22 -17.71 -34.83
N SER A 9 9.18 -16.76 -35.77
CA SER A 9 8.90 -15.34 -35.47
C SER A 9 7.48 -15.12 -34.93
N ILE A 10 6.50 -15.84 -35.43
CA ILE A 10 5.09 -15.74 -34.98
C ILE A 10 4.95 -16.25 -33.54
N SER A 11 5.62 -17.36 -33.19
CA SER A 11 5.56 -17.91 -31.84
C SER A 11 6.17 -16.95 -30.79
N ILE A 12 7.28 -16.29 -31.12
CA ILE A 12 7.91 -15.31 -30.23
C ILE A 12 6.98 -14.11 -29.99
N LEU A 13 6.24 -13.67 -31.00
CA LEU A 13 5.31 -12.55 -30.91
C LEU A 13 4.20 -12.81 -29.86
N PHE A 14 3.77 -14.05 -29.67
CA PHE A 14 2.77 -14.42 -28.66
C PHE A 14 3.37 -14.74 -27.28
N ILE A 15 4.59 -15.27 -27.23
CA ILE A 15 5.25 -15.64 -25.97
C ILE A 15 5.58 -14.40 -25.14
N ILE A 16 6.08 -13.32 -25.76
CA ILE A 16 6.46 -12.10 -25.03
C ILE A 16 5.27 -11.46 -24.29
N PRO A 17 4.12 -11.18 -24.93
CA PRO A 17 2.94 -10.67 -24.23
C PRO A 17 2.44 -11.61 -23.13
N LEU A 18 2.50 -12.92 -23.35
CA LEU A 18 2.10 -13.91 -22.35
C LEU A 18 3.00 -13.88 -21.11
N LEU A 19 4.32 -13.77 -21.28
CA LEU A 19 5.27 -13.65 -20.19
C LEU A 19 5.06 -12.33 -19.42
N ILE A 20 4.79 -11.23 -20.11
CA ILE A 20 4.46 -9.96 -19.47
C ILE A 20 3.19 -10.10 -18.64
N LEU A 21 2.14 -10.67 -19.21
CA LEU A 21 0.88 -10.91 -18.49
C LEU A 21 1.09 -11.81 -17.27
N ALA A 22 1.84 -12.89 -17.41
CA ALA A 22 2.17 -13.77 -16.30
C ALA A 22 2.96 -13.05 -15.22
N SER A 23 3.93 -12.21 -15.57
CA SER A 23 4.71 -11.46 -14.59
C SER A 23 3.89 -10.46 -13.76
N LEU A 24 2.79 -9.97 -14.30
CA LEU A 24 1.85 -9.08 -13.61
C LEU A 24 0.83 -9.84 -12.76
N THR A 25 0.38 -11.00 -13.24
CA THR A 25 -0.71 -11.74 -12.58
C THR A 25 -0.23 -12.70 -11.50
N VAL A 26 0.94 -13.33 -11.68
CA VAL A 26 1.49 -14.31 -10.71
C VAL A 26 1.68 -13.69 -9.31
N PRO A 27 2.29 -12.51 -9.13
CA PRO A 27 2.44 -11.90 -7.80
C PRO A 27 1.08 -11.64 -7.12
N TYR A 28 0.07 -11.23 -7.89
CA TYR A 28 -1.28 -11.02 -7.37
C TYR A 28 -1.88 -12.31 -6.81
N PHE A 29 -1.87 -13.40 -7.59
CA PHE A 29 -2.39 -14.70 -7.15
C PHE A 29 -1.59 -15.29 -5.99
N THR A 30 -0.27 -15.17 -5.99
CA THR A 30 0.55 -15.66 -4.89
C THR A 30 0.27 -14.90 -3.60
N THR A 31 0.04 -13.59 -3.67
CA THR A 31 -0.34 -12.79 -2.49
C THR A 31 -1.70 -13.20 -1.95
N ILE A 32 -2.68 -13.45 -2.81
CA ILE A 32 -4.01 -13.92 -2.39
C ILE A 32 -3.94 -15.29 -1.69
N GLN A 33 -3.15 -16.22 -2.23
CA GLN A 33 -3.10 -17.59 -1.72
C GLN A 33 -2.22 -17.74 -0.49
N ASN A 34 -1.05 -17.10 -0.47
CA ASN A 34 -0.01 -17.33 0.53
C ASN A 34 0.23 -16.12 1.45
N GLY A 35 -0.46 -14.98 1.19
CA GLY A 35 -0.32 -13.79 2.00
C GLY A 35 -0.87 -13.97 3.41
N THR A 36 -0.28 -13.25 4.35
CA THR A 36 -0.77 -13.15 5.73
C THR A 36 -1.92 -12.16 5.80
N ASP A 37 -2.96 -12.52 6.54
CA ASP A 37 -4.10 -11.64 6.80
C ASP A 37 -3.71 -10.57 7.80
N ILE A 38 -3.98 -9.30 7.47
CA ILE A 38 -3.82 -8.16 8.35
C ILE A 38 -5.08 -7.31 8.39
N TYR A 39 -5.34 -6.68 9.52
CA TYR A 39 -6.50 -5.82 9.76
C TYR A 39 -6.03 -4.44 10.18
N LEU A 40 -6.30 -3.44 9.33
CA LEU A 40 -5.88 -2.06 9.54
C LEU A 40 -7.07 -1.18 9.83
N GLN A 41 -6.96 -0.33 10.83
CA GLN A 41 -7.94 0.71 11.10
C GLN A 41 -7.69 1.92 10.21
N SER A 42 -8.78 2.46 9.66
CA SER A 42 -8.71 3.65 8.81
C SER A 42 -9.47 4.81 9.42
N GLU A 43 -8.95 6.00 9.22
CA GLU A 43 -9.68 7.25 9.35
C GLU A 43 -10.13 7.69 7.95
N THR A 44 -11.33 8.22 7.85
CA THR A 44 -11.82 8.79 6.60
C THR A 44 -11.22 10.15 6.37
N ILE A 45 -10.58 10.34 5.22
CA ILE A 45 -10.19 11.67 4.75
C ILE A 45 -11.22 12.12 3.75
N THR A 46 -11.97 13.15 4.11
CA THR A 46 -12.98 13.75 3.24
C THR A 46 -12.33 14.79 2.30
N GLU A 47 -11.46 14.35 1.41
CA GLU A 47 -11.15 15.09 0.19
C GLU A 47 -11.87 14.40 -0.95
N GLN A 48 -13.14 14.75 -1.11
CA GLN A 48 -13.93 14.34 -2.27
C GLN A 48 -13.59 15.28 -3.43
N ASP A 49 -12.75 14.83 -4.34
CA ASP A 49 -12.85 15.28 -5.71
C ASP A 49 -14.13 14.68 -6.28
N ALA A 50 -15.15 15.54 -6.48
CA ALA A 50 -16.53 15.16 -6.82
C ALA A 50 -16.68 14.41 -8.16
N ASN A 51 -15.59 14.15 -8.89
CA ASN A 51 -15.55 13.49 -10.19
C ASN A 51 -14.82 12.13 -10.19
N GLU A 52 -14.25 11.70 -9.07
CA GLU A 52 -13.53 10.43 -9.02
C GLU A 52 -14.28 9.40 -8.20
N ASN A 53 -14.44 8.19 -8.73
CA ASN A 53 -15.05 7.03 -8.06
C ASN A 53 -14.12 6.42 -7.01
N TYR A 54 -13.38 7.25 -6.29
CA TYR A 54 -12.44 6.83 -5.26
C TYR A 54 -12.74 7.52 -3.94
N VAL A 55 -12.61 6.75 -2.86
CA VAL A 55 -12.55 7.28 -1.49
C VAL A 55 -11.10 7.18 -1.03
N MET A 56 -10.53 8.28 -0.58
CA MET A 56 -9.21 8.25 0.04
C MET A 56 -9.37 7.87 1.52
N LEU A 57 -8.65 6.82 1.90
CA LEU A 57 -8.57 6.36 3.29
C LEU A 57 -7.14 6.56 3.78
N ARG A 58 -6.99 6.92 5.03
CA ARG A 58 -5.70 6.94 5.72
C ARG A 58 -5.71 5.90 6.85
N TYR A 59 -4.70 5.07 6.89
CA TYR A 59 -4.57 4.04 7.91
C TYR A 59 -3.62 4.49 9.01
N ASP A 60 -3.89 4.06 10.25
CA ASP A 60 -3.05 4.41 11.41
C ASP A 60 -1.59 4.01 11.23
N VAL A 61 -1.33 2.91 10.52
CA VAL A 61 0.03 2.45 10.20
C VAL A 61 0.81 3.39 9.30
N GLU A 62 0.14 4.33 8.61
CA GLU A 62 0.79 5.34 7.76
C GLU A 62 1.27 6.57 8.54
N LYS A 63 0.78 6.76 9.77
CA LYS A 63 1.21 7.82 10.70
C LYS A 63 2.32 7.26 11.59
N VAL A 64 3.56 7.50 11.24
CA VAL A 64 4.70 6.88 11.91
C VAL A 64 5.39 7.87 12.83
N PRO A 65 5.38 7.65 14.15
CA PRO A 65 6.14 8.45 15.08
C PRO A 65 7.65 8.17 14.90
N LYS A 66 8.47 9.19 15.11
CA LYS A 66 9.91 9.14 14.89
C LYS A 66 10.62 8.05 15.70
N GLU A 67 10.08 7.71 16.87
CA GLU A 67 10.60 6.69 17.78
C GLU A 67 10.54 5.29 17.18
N ARG A 68 9.61 5.05 16.24
CA ARG A 68 9.47 3.77 15.51
C ARG A 68 10.37 3.67 14.29
N MET A 69 11.16 4.71 13.98
CA MET A 69 12.07 4.73 12.84
C MET A 69 13.47 4.24 13.24
N THR A 70 14.12 3.53 12.33
CA THR A 70 15.52 3.15 12.50
C THR A 70 16.43 4.40 12.46
N PRO A 71 17.58 4.40 13.18
CA PRO A 71 18.50 5.54 13.18
C PRO A 71 19.02 5.95 11.81
N SER A 72 19.18 4.97 10.88
CA SER A 72 19.54 5.22 9.48
C SER A 72 18.50 6.06 8.77
N LEU A 73 17.22 5.69 8.94
CA LEU A 73 16.10 6.41 8.33
C LEU A 73 15.96 7.83 8.91
N VAL A 74 16.10 7.99 10.24
CA VAL A 74 16.08 9.32 10.86
C VAL A 74 17.20 10.21 10.33
N THR A 75 18.35 9.62 9.99
CA THR A 75 19.47 10.37 9.41
C THR A 75 19.16 10.79 7.96
N ALA A 76 18.53 9.93 7.17
CA ALA A 76 18.09 10.24 5.81
C ALA A 76 17.06 11.38 5.77
N LEU A 77 16.18 11.48 6.78
CA LEU A 77 15.21 12.58 6.91
C LEU A 77 15.81 13.98 7.05
N LYS A 78 17.09 14.07 7.39
CA LYS A 78 17.79 15.38 7.45
C LYS A 78 18.08 15.95 6.07
N LYS A 79 17.88 15.17 5.01
CA LYS A 79 18.06 15.57 3.61
C LYS A 79 16.69 15.70 2.92
N PRO A 80 16.14 16.91 2.82
CA PRO A 80 14.78 17.12 2.29
C PRO A 80 14.57 16.57 0.88
N ASP A 81 15.62 16.57 0.06
CA ASP A 81 15.58 16.15 -1.35
C ASP A 81 15.43 14.62 -1.51
N GLU A 82 15.75 13.84 -0.47
CA GLU A 82 15.62 12.38 -0.46
C GLU A 82 14.24 11.91 0.05
N ILE A 83 13.49 12.80 0.69
CA ILE A 83 12.12 12.53 1.13
C ILE A 83 11.22 12.39 -0.11
N GLY A 84 10.42 11.34 -0.17
CA GLY A 84 9.57 11.00 -1.33
C GLY A 84 10.23 10.05 -2.33
N GLN A 85 11.55 9.91 -2.28
CA GLN A 85 12.28 8.90 -3.07
C GLN A 85 12.81 7.75 -2.20
N THR A 86 12.74 7.89 -0.87
CA THR A 86 13.24 6.89 0.06
C THR A 86 12.21 5.77 0.21
N ARG A 87 12.60 4.57 -0.28
CA ARG A 87 11.83 3.35 -0.05
C ARG A 87 11.96 2.93 1.40
N VAL A 88 10.83 2.57 2.00
CA VAL A 88 10.76 2.15 3.39
C VAL A 88 9.95 0.86 3.55
N PHE A 89 10.20 0.16 4.64
CA PHE A 89 9.52 -1.07 5.00
C PHE A 89 8.95 -0.92 6.41
N GLY A 90 7.62 -0.98 6.52
CA GLY A 90 6.90 -0.97 7.78
C GLY A 90 6.73 -2.39 8.30
N VAL A 91 7.42 -2.73 9.38
CA VAL A 91 7.26 -4.03 10.05
C VAL A 91 5.98 -4.01 10.86
N LEU A 92 5.16 -5.03 10.65
CA LEU A 92 3.84 -5.16 11.26
C LEU A 92 3.80 -6.29 12.27
N GLU A 93 3.01 -6.10 13.32
CA GLU A 93 2.69 -7.13 14.29
C GLU A 93 1.20 -7.10 14.60
N GLN A 94 0.60 -8.27 14.75
CA GLN A 94 -0.81 -8.38 15.12
C GLN A 94 -0.93 -8.37 16.64
N LYS A 95 -1.76 -7.46 17.15
CA LYS A 95 -2.05 -7.31 18.56
C LYS A 95 -3.55 -7.12 18.77
N ASP A 96 -4.16 -7.97 19.58
CA ASP A 96 -5.58 -7.90 19.94
C ASP A 96 -6.54 -7.86 18.73
N GLY A 97 -6.17 -8.55 17.64
CA GLY A 97 -6.96 -8.62 16.41
C GLY A 97 -6.74 -7.46 15.43
N VAL A 98 -6.00 -6.43 15.82
CA VAL A 98 -5.60 -5.30 14.97
C VAL A 98 -4.12 -5.39 14.64
N THR A 99 -3.74 -4.94 13.45
CA THR A 99 -2.33 -4.93 13.03
C THR A 99 -1.74 -3.55 13.24
N GLU A 100 -0.65 -3.48 13.99
CA GLU A 100 0.06 -2.25 14.30
C GLU A 100 1.43 -2.21 13.61
N LEU A 101 1.90 -1.00 13.31
CA LEU A 101 3.28 -0.77 12.87
C LEU A 101 4.22 -0.80 14.09
N VAL A 102 5.17 -1.72 14.11
CA VAL A 102 6.18 -1.84 15.16
C VAL A 102 7.39 -0.97 14.86
N SER A 103 7.89 -1.03 13.63
CA SER A 103 9.05 -0.24 13.23
C SER A 103 9.04 0.09 11.74
N LEU A 104 9.69 1.20 11.39
CA LEU A 104 9.94 1.62 10.02
C LEU A 104 11.44 1.58 9.73
N THR A 105 11.82 0.93 8.64
CA THR A 105 13.22 0.73 8.25
C THR A 105 13.45 1.00 6.77
N ASP A 106 14.66 1.39 6.40
CA ASP A 106 15.14 1.54 5.02
C ASP A 106 15.64 0.22 4.40
N LYS A 107 15.73 -0.86 5.20
CA LYS A 107 16.19 -2.17 4.75
C LYS A 107 15.05 -3.18 4.75
N LYS A 108 15.00 -4.00 3.68
CA LYS A 108 14.01 -5.09 3.60
C LYS A 108 14.19 -6.03 4.79
N PRO A 109 13.13 -6.28 5.59
CA PRO A 109 13.18 -7.25 6.68
C PRO A 109 13.51 -8.66 6.18
N ALA A 110 14.25 -9.42 6.97
CA ALA A 110 14.60 -10.82 6.63
C ALA A 110 13.42 -11.78 6.80
N GLY A 111 12.36 -11.37 7.48
CA GLY A 111 11.16 -12.17 7.72
C GLY A 111 10.09 -11.35 8.44
N GLY A 112 8.96 -12.00 8.74
CA GLY A 112 7.80 -11.35 9.34
C GLY A 112 6.89 -10.70 8.30
N VAL A 113 5.83 -10.06 8.79
CA VAL A 113 4.87 -9.32 7.96
C VAL A 113 5.33 -7.87 7.86
N TYR A 114 5.43 -7.36 6.65
CA TYR A 114 5.83 -5.97 6.42
C TYR A 114 5.14 -5.41 5.19
N LEU A 115 4.94 -4.09 5.16
CA LEU A 115 4.49 -3.32 4.00
C LEU A 115 5.68 -2.58 3.39
N MET A 116 5.70 -2.50 2.07
CA MET A 116 6.65 -1.70 1.33
C MET A 116 5.98 -0.40 0.91
N GLY A 117 6.65 0.72 1.14
CA GLY A 117 6.13 2.03 0.81
C GLY A 117 7.21 3.07 0.57
N TRP A 118 6.77 4.30 0.52
CA TRP A 118 7.62 5.48 0.31
C TRP A 118 7.35 6.50 1.40
N LEU A 119 8.40 7.12 1.88
CA LEU A 119 8.24 8.22 2.80
C LEU A 119 7.61 9.41 2.06
N ALA A 120 6.43 9.83 2.49
CA ALA A 120 5.74 10.92 1.83
C ALA A 120 6.37 12.27 2.19
N GLN A 121 6.49 13.13 1.19
CA GLN A 121 6.85 14.52 1.40
C GLN A 121 5.60 15.29 1.84
N THR A 122 5.36 15.36 3.15
CA THR A 122 4.19 16.09 3.66
C THR A 122 4.49 17.58 3.77
N THR A 123 3.63 18.39 3.16
CA THR A 123 3.58 19.84 3.34
C THR A 123 2.73 20.24 4.55
N ASP A 124 2.03 19.29 5.13
CA ASP A 124 1.11 19.52 6.24
C ASP A 124 1.86 19.87 7.51
N ARG A 125 1.64 21.10 8.01
CA ARG A 125 2.31 21.64 9.20
C ARG A 125 1.91 20.87 10.47
N GLU A 126 0.71 20.34 10.52
CA GLU A 126 0.18 19.65 11.69
C GLU A 126 0.98 18.37 11.98
N TYR A 127 1.33 17.60 10.95
CA TYR A 127 2.13 16.40 11.12
C TYR A 127 3.59 16.69 11.49
N ARG A 128 4.16 17.80 11.01
CA ARG A 128 5.53 18.21 11.37
C ARG A 128 5.66 18.66 12.83
N GLN A 129 4.59 19.24 13.40
CA GLN A 129 4.61 19.71 14.79
C GLN A 129 4.54 18.56 15.80
N ASN A 130 4.00 17.41 15.41
CA ASN A 130 3.77 16.27 16.30
C ASN A 130 4.84 15.17 16.19
N ASP A 131 5.98 15.41 15.55
CA ASP A 131 7.06 14.41 15.29
C ASP A 131 6.56 13.12 14.58
N HIS A 132 5.47 13.22 13.80
CA HIS A 132 4.95 12.14 12.97
C HIS A 132 5.32 12.32 11.50
N TYR A 133 5.58 11.23 10.85
CA TYR A 133 5.86 11.17 9.42
C TYR A 133 4.80 10.35 8.71
N ILE A 134 4.43 10.77 7.51
CA ILE A 134 3.48 10.03 6.68
C ILE A 134 4.27 9.09 5.77
N VAL A 135 3.85 7.84 5.75
CA VAL A 135 4.35 6.83 4.83
C VAL A 135 3.24 6.43 3.89
N ASN A 136 3.49 6.48 2.60
CA ASN A 136 2.55 5.97 1.60
C ASN A 136 2.89 4.51 1.31
N PHE A 137 2.06 3.59 1.80
CA PHE A 137 2.13 2.17 1.50
C PHE A 137 1.28 1.76 0.29
N GLY A 138 0.64 2.74 -0.38
CA GLY A 138 -0.24 2.48 -1.53
C GLY A 138 -1.59 1.87 -1.14
N LEU A 139 -2.03 2.10 0.09
CA LEU A 139 -3.29 1.60 0.64
C LEU A 139 -4.44 2.61 0.50
N ASP A 140 -4.12 3.83 0.12
CA ASP A 140 -4.92 5.05 0.26
C ASP A 140 -6.12 5.13 -0.67
N ARG A 141 -6.18 4.32 -1.74
CA ARG A 141 -7.22 4.43 -2.76
C ARG A 141 -8.12 3.22 -2.81
N VAL A 142 -9.40 3.46 -2.56
CA VAL A 142 -10.43 2.45 -2.70
C VAL A 142 -11.41 2.87 -3.77
N TYR A 143 -11.57 2.01 -4.78
CA TYR A 143 -12.58 2.20 -5.82
C TYR A 143 -13.97 1.86 -5.25
N VAL A 144 -14.88 2.82 -5.29
CA VAL A 144 -16.27 2.63 -4.88
C VAL A 144 -17.16 2.78 -6.12
N PRO A 145 -17.90 1.73 -6.51
CA PRO A 145 -18.81 1.81 -7.65
C PRO A 145 -19.85 2.93 -7.45
N GLU A 146 -20.28 3.59 -8.53
CA GLU A 146 -21.17 4.77 -8.51
C GLU A 146 -22.42 4.64 -7.63
N PHE A 147 -22.97 3.44 -7.49
CA PHE A 147 -24.14 3.19 -6.65
C PHE A 147 -23.84 3.14 -5.15
N GLY A 148 -22.58 2.94 -4.76
CA GLY A 148 -22.13 2.91 -3.37
C GLY A 148 -21.69 4.27 -2.82
N HIS A 149 -21.48 5.26 -3.69
CA HIS A 149 -20.87 6.55 -3.34
C HIS A 149 -21.60 7.30 -2.21
N ARG A 150 -22.93 7.38 -2.27
CA ARG A 150 -23.71 8.09 -1.24
C ARG A 150 -23.75 7.31 0.07
N VAL A 151 -23.92 5.98 -0.01
CA VAL A 151 -23.97 5.12 1.17
C VAL A 151 -22.59 5.00 1.83
N ALA A 152 -21.54 4.89 1.01
CA ALA A 152 -20.17 4.85 1.53
C ALA A 152 -19.76 6.19 2.14
N ALA A 153 -20.04 7.32 1.48
CA ALA A 153 -19.69 8.64 2.00
C ALA A 153 -20.41 8.97 3.31
N ASP A 154 -21.71 8.72 3.39
CA ASP A 154 -22.51 8.99 4.60
C ASP A 154 -22.17 8.02 5.76
N SER A 155 -21.85 6.76 5.45
CA SER A 155 -21.45 5.76 6.45
C SER A 155 -20.01 5.95 6.94
N VAL A 156 -19.15 6.49 6.09
CA VAL A 156 -17.72 6.63 6.31
C VAL A 156 -17.37 7.92 7.07
N GLN A 157 -18.23 8.95 7.02
CA GLN A 157 -17.94 10.24 7.64
C GLN A 157 -17.79 10.22 9.18
N ASN A 158 -18.29 9.18 9.87
CA ASN A 158 -18.30 9.11 11.34
C ASN A 158 -17.92 7.75 11.92
N SER A 159 -17.43 6.80 11.15
CA SER A 159 -17.09 5.46 11.65
C SER A 159 -15.66 5.07 11.34
N THR A 160 -15.00 4.51 12.33
CA THR A 160 -13.73 3.82 12.13
C THR A 160 -13.98 2.56 11.30
N MET A 161 -13.33 2.45 10.15
CA MET A 161 -13.45 1.27 9.29
C MET A 161 -12.23 0.37 9.51
N THR A 162 -12.48 -0.93 9.49
CA THR A 162 -11.40 -1.92 9.49
C THR A 162 -11.28 -2.50 8.09
N ALA A 163 -10.10 -2.37 7.50
CA ALA A 163 -9.77 -2.94 6.19
C ALA A 163 -8.97 -4.23 6.36
N HIS A 164 -9.40 -5.28 5.70
CA HIS A 164 -8.73 -6.57 5.65
C HIS A 164 -7.84 -6.64 4.40
N PHE A 165 -6.56 -6.84 4.59
CA PHE A 165 -5.59 -7.02 3.52
C PHE A 165 -4.91 -8.39 3.60
N LYS A 166 -4.50 -8.89 2.45
CA LYS A 166 -3.50 -9.95 2.32
C LYS A 166 -2.14 -9.33 1.99
N VAL A 167 -1.11 -9.69 2.77
CA VAL A 167 0.24 -9.15 2.60
C VAL A 167 1.24 -10.27 2.36
N LEU A 168 2.04 -10.14 1.29
CA LEU A 168 3.14 -11.03 0.97
C LEU A 168 4.31 -10.22 0.41
N ASP A 169 5.49 -10.38 1.00
CA ASP A 169 6.74 -9.72 0.54
C ASP A 169 6.63 -8.19 0.38
N GLY A 170 5.84 -7.55 1.25
CA GLY A 170 5.62 -6.11 1.25
C GLY A 170 4.54 -5.61 0.29
N ASN A 171 3.99 -6.48 -0.54
CA ASN A 171 2.83 -6.16 -1.38
C ASN A 171 1.55 -6.45 -0.62
N SER A 172 0.55 -5.59 -0.80
CA SER A 172 -0.75 -5.72 -0.14
C SER A 172 -1.88 -5.79 -1.16
N ILE A 173 -2.90 -6.57 -0.84
CA ILE A 173 -4.13 -6.67 -1.61
C ILE A 173 -5.30 -6.53 -0.67
N LEU A 174 -6.14 -5.54 -0.92
CA LEU A 174 -7.38 -5.35 -0.18
C LEU A 174 -8.36 -6.49 -0.49
N ARG A 175 -8.95 -7.05 0.56
CA ARG A 175 -9.96 -8.11 0.47
C ARG A 175 -11.36 -7.60 0.72
N GLU A 176 -11.54 -6.92 1.82
CA GLU A 176 -12.85 -6.42 2.24
C GLU A 176 -12.72 -5.26 3.24
N PHE A 177 -13.82 -4.54 3.41
CA PHE A 177 -13.99 -3.57 4.48
C PHE A 177 -15.04 -4.06 5.45
N GLN A 178 -14.80 -3.83 6.74
CA GLN A 178 -15.76 -4.04 7.82
C GLN A 178 -16.01 -2.70 8.49
N THR A 179 -17.27 -2.28 8.52
CA THR A 179 -17.72 -1.13 9.32
C THR A 179 -18.02 -1.62 10.73
N ASN A 180 -17.40 -1.00 11.70
CA ASN A 180 -17.67 -1.26 13.12
C ASN A 180 -18.87 -0.45 13.60
#